data_982f72143ca0393dbd2e29168e5191cd
#
_entry.id   982f72143ca0393dbd2e29168e5191cd
#
_cell.length_a   1.000
_cell.length_b   1.000
_cell.length_c   1.000
_cell.angle_alpha   90.00
_cell.angle_beta   90.00
_cell.angle_gamma   90.00
#
_symmetry.space_group_name_H-M   'P 1'
#
loop_
_entity.id
_entity.type
_entity.pdbx_description
1 polymer ?
#
loop_
_entity_poly.entity_id
_entity_poly.type
_entity_poly.pdbx_seq_one_letter_code
_entity_poly.pdbx_strand_id
1 'polypeptide(L)'
;MKSQRDITQDENEDPHLRSTKDADGHTIEALDGEVGHVEDFVVDDETWTIRYLIVATRNWWPGKKVLIATRSVDRISWQESRVYLRLKRETIQKSPEYSEGLLITRDLEAKLHRHYDLEEYWQEALANAQTR
;
A
#
# COMPACT_ATOMS: atom_id res chain seq x y z
N MET A 1 3.36 -10.36 21.93
CA MET A 1 2.70 -10.13 20.67
C MET A 1 2.18 -8.71 20.56
N LYS A 2 2.59 -8.01 19.56
CA LYS A 2 2.30 -6.60 19.43
C LYS A 2 1.32 -6.26 18.34
N SER A 3 1.03 -7.22 17.48
CA SER A 3 0.31 -6.92 16.25
C SER A 3 -1.03 -6.23 16.49
N GLN A 4 -1.77 -6.67 17.48
CA GLN A 4 -3.08 -6.09 17.69
C GLN A 4 -3.02 -4.68 18.24
N ARG A 5 -2.01 -4.39 19.04
CA ARG A 5 -1.88 -3.07 19.59
C ARG A 5 -1.39 -2.08 18.56
N ASP A 6 -0.73 -2.60 17.53
CA ASP A 6 -0.15 -1.75 16.50
C ASP A 6 -1.14 -1.43 15.39
N ILE A 7 -2.28 -2.08 15.40
CA ILE A 7 -3.31 -1.80 14.39
C ILE A 7 -4.14 -0.63 14.88
N THR A 8 -4.12 0.43 14.10
CA THR A 8 -4.85 1.64 14.42
C THR A 8 -6.28 1.52 13.94
N GLN A 9 -7.18 1.75 14.85
CA GLN A 9 -8.60 1.78 14.51
C GLN A 9 -8.98 3.20 14.18
N ASP A 10 -9.39 3.42 12.96
CA ASP A 10 -9.89 4.71 12.54
C ASP A 10 -11.28 4.48 11.99
N GLU A 11 -12.26 4.95 12.70
CA GLU A 11 -13.64 4.74 12.32
C GLU A 11 -14.01 5.40 11.01
N ASN A 12 -13.16 6.34 10.57
CA ASN A 12 -13.40 7.06 9.32
C ASN A 12 -12.84 6.35 8.12
N GLU A 13 -12.08 5.28 8.33
CA GLU A 13 -11.53 4.51 7.23
C GLU A 13 -12.51 3.42 6.82
N ASP A 14 -12.22 2.79 5.67
CA ASP A 14 -12.97 1.61 5.24
C ASP A 14 -13.00 0.62 6.41
N PRO A 15 -14.18 0.06 6.74
CA PRO A 15 -14.28 -0.81 7.92
C PRO A 15 -13.36 -2.02 7.89
N HIS A 16 -12.89 -2.44 6.73
CA HIS A 16 -12.03 -3.61 6.62
C HIS A 16 -10.56 -3.27 6.45
N LEU A 17 -10.21 -1.99 6.38
CA LEU A 17 -8.83 -1.59 6.18
C LEU A 17 -8.30 -0.91 7.43
N ARG A 18 -7.17 -1.37 7.90
CA ARG A 18 -6.51 -0.87 9.11
C ARG A 18 -5.08 -0.50 8.80
N SER A 19 -4.63 0.57 9.41
CA SER A 19 -3.25 1.00 9.31
C SER A 19 -2.48 0.46 10.51
N THR A 20 -1.33 -0.12 10.28
CA THR A 20 -0.47 -0.56 11.37
C THR A 20 0.64 0.45 11.57
N LYS A 21 1.11 0.55 12.80
CA LYS A 21 2.18 1.49 13.12
C LYS A 21 3.51 0.79 13.33
N ASP A 22 3.60 -0.45 12.92
CA ASP A 22 4.75 -1.28 13.20
C ASP A 22 5.59 -1.55 11.96
N ALA A 23 5.62 -0.60 11.05
CA ALA A 23 6.47 -0.71 9.87
C ALA A 23 7.92 -0.52 10.28
N ASP A 24 8.80 -1.30 9.70
CA ASP A 24 10.20 -1.30 10.12
C ASP A 24 11.11 -0.48 9.20
N GLY A 25 10.53 0.35 8.36
CA GLY A 25 11.32 1.29 7.58
C GLY A 25 12.08 0.67 6.42
N HIS A 26 11.59 -0.45 5.89
CA HIS A 26 12.22 -1.05 4.71
C HIS A 26 12.33 -0.02 3.59
N THR A 27 13.47 -0.03 2.91
CA THR A 27 13.69 0.82 1.75
C THR A 27 12.89 0.30 0.57
N ILE A 28 12.29 1.21 -0.19
CA ILE A 28 11.52 0.87 -1.38
C ILE A 28 12.39 1.10 -2.61
N GLU A 29 12.52 0.07 -3.41
CA GLU A 29 13.32 0.11 -4.63
C GLU A 29 12.38 -0.09 -5.83
N ALA A 30 12.28 0.93 -6.68
CA ALA A 30 11.56 0.82 -7.94
C ALA A 30 12.46 0.17 -8.98
N LEU A 31 11.91 -0.07 -10.17
CA LEU A 31 12.69 -0.70 -11.23
C LEU A 31 13.92 0.12 -11.60
N ASP A 32 13.84 1.42 -11.48
CA ASP A 32 14.89 2.33 -11.93
C ASP A 32 15.50 3.14 -10.80
N GLY A 33 15.33 2.72 -9.55
CA GLY A 33 16.03 3.36 -8.45
C GLY A 33 15.24 3.42 -7.17
N GLU A 34 15.90 3.94 -6.17
CA GLU A 34 15.33 4.02 -4.83
C GLU A 34 14.27 5.11 -4.75
N VAL A 35 13.21 4.83 -4.01
CA VAL A 35 12.06 5.72 -3.90
C VAL A 35 11.99 6.39 -2.52
N GLY A 36 12.14 5.59 -1.49
CA GLY A 36 11.98 6.05 -0.12
C GLY A 36 11.87 4.85 0.79
N HIS A 37 10.96 4.92 1.74
CA HIS A 37 10.86 3.81 2.70
C HIS A 37 9.41 3.58 3.09
N VAL A 38 9.15 2.37 3.58
CA VAL A 38 7.83 2.00 4.08
C VAL A 38 7.63 2.66 5.44
N GLU A 39 6.51 3.35 5.58
CA GLU A 39 6.15 3.92 6.88
C GLU A 39 5.13 3.05 7.61
N ASP A 40 4.27 2.39 6.83
CA ASP A 40 3.14 1.70 7.45
C ASP A 40 2.54 0.73 6.46
N PHE A 41 1.71 -0.16 6.96
CA PHE A 41 0.96 -1.10 6.13
C PHE A 41 -0.52 -0.87 6.32
N VAL A 42 -1.29 -1.11 5.27
CA VAL A 42 -2.75 -1.08 5.34
C VAL A 42 -3.24 -2.51 5.20
N VAL A 43 -3.89 -2.99 6.22
CA VAL A 43 -4.31 -4.39 6.33
C VAL A 43 -5.82 -4.47 6.20
N ASP A 44 -6.26 -5.43 5.38
CA ASP A 44 -7.67 -5.79 5.29
C ASP A 44 -7.96 -6.73 6.46
N ASP A 45 -8.71 -6.27 7.45
CA ASP A 45 -8.92 -7.05 8.66
C ASP A 45 -9.98 -8.14 8.49
N GLU A 46 -10.63 -8.19 7.36
CA GLU A 46 -11.54 -9.28 7.06
C GLU A 46 -10.77 -10.53 6.65
N THR A 47 -9.72 -10.34 5.87
CA THR A 47 -8.89 -11.45 5.37
C THR A 47 -7.49 -11.46 5.97
N TRP A 48 -7.15 -10.44 6.75
CA TRP A 48 -5.82 -10.23 7.32
C TRP A 48 -4.74 -10.19 6.24
N THR A 49 -5.08 -9.54 5.14
CA THR A 49 -4.20 -9.39 4.00
C THR A 49 -3.68 -7.96 3.96
N ILE A 50 -2.38 -7.81 3.76
CA ILE A 50 -1.81 -6.47 3.57
C ILE A 50 -2.15 -6.05 2.15
N ARG A 51 -2.92 -4.97 2.03
CA ARG A 51 -3.38 -4.48 0.73
C ARG A 51 -2.49 -3.40 0.15
N TYR A 52 -1.96 -2.54 1.01
CA TYR A 52 -1.15 -1.40 0.56
C TYR A 52 0.00 -1.16 1.50
N LEU A 53 1.04 -0.55 0.95
CA LEU A 53 2.14 0.01 1.72
C LEU A 53 1.99 1.52 1.69
N ILE A 54 2.18 2.15 2.84
CA ILE A 54 2.26 3.61 2.90
C ILE A 54 3.75 3.93 2.80
N VAL A 55 4.11 4.63 1.75
CA VAL A 55 5.51 4.88 1.41
C VAL A 55 5.78 6.37 1.44
N ALA A 56 6.84 6.74 2.14
CA ALA A 56 7.33 8.11 2.14
C ALA A 56 8.41 8.24 1.06
N THR A 57 8.20 9.16 0.13
CA THR A 57 9.11 9.34 -1.01
C THR A 57 10.15 10.40 -0.66
N ARG A 58 11.13 10.00 0.13
CA ARG A 58 12.12 10.95 0.65
C ARG A 58 13.08 11.47 -0.38
N ASN A 59 13.31 10.70 -1.44
CA ASN A 59 14.33 11.05 -2.42
C ASN A 59 13.85 12.08 -3.42
N TRP A 60 12.62 12.52 -3.29
CA TRP A 60 12.02 13.48 -4.21
C TRP A 60 11.67 14.74 -3.46
N TRP A 61 11.67 15.84 -4.17
CA TRP A 61 11.30 17.13 -3.58
C TRP A 61 10.11 17.71 -4.33
N PRO A 62 9.04 18.10 -3.65
CA PRO A 62 8.83 17.85 -2.22
C PRO A 62 8.48 16.38 -2.00
N GLY A 63 8.88 15.84 -0.87
CA GLY A 63 8.52 14.48 -0.51
C GLY A 63 7.03 14.38 -0.25
N LYS A 64 6.48 13.20 -0.48
CA LYS A 64 5.08 12.96 -0.20
C LYS A 64 4.90 11.51 0.21
N LYS A 65 3.70 11.20 0.70
CA LYS A 65 3.35 9.81 1.00
C LYS A 65 2.42 9.31 -0.08
N VAL A 66 2.59 8.07 -0.46
CA VAL A 66 1.74 7.43 -1.46
C VAL A 66 1.37 6.04 -0.98
N LEU A 67 0.27 5.53 -1.51
CA LEU A 67 -0.14 4.14 -1.28
C LEU A 67 0.34 3.32 -2.46
N ILE A 68 0.99 2.20 -2.16
CA ILE A 68 1.44 1.26 -3.19
C ILE A 68 0.78 -0.08 -2.90
N ALA A 69 0.06 -0.60 -3.87
CA ALA A 69 -0.61 -1.88 -3.71
C ALA A 69 0.42 -3.00 -3.60
N THR A 70 0.15 -3.95 -2.72
CA THR A 70 1.09 -5.07 -2.52
C THR A 70 1.24 -5.92 -3.77
N ARG A 71 0.27 -5.87 -4.69
CA ARG A 71 0.39 -6.56 -5.97
C ARG A 71 1.53 -6.04 -6.82
N SER A 72 1.98 -4.82 -6.55
CA SER A 72 3.12 -4.24 -7.27
C SER A 72 4.46 -4.66 -6.69
N VAL A 73 4.46 -5.41 -5.60
CA VAL A 73 5.70 -5.87 -4.98
C VAL A 73 6.22 -7.09 -5.73
N ASP A 74 7.47 -7.02 -6.16
CA ASP A 74 8.12 -8.15 -6.81
C ASP A 74 8.67 -9.11 -5.75
N ARG A 75 9.43 -8.58 -4.81
CA ARG A 75 9.97 -9.40 -3.73
C ARG A 75 10.38 -8.52 -2.57
N ILE A 76 10.52 -9.16 -1.41
CA ILE A 76 10.99 -8.49 -0.20
C ILE A 76 12.26 -9.18 0.24
N SER A 77 13.30 -8.40 0.49
CA SER A 77 14.54 -8.91 1.04
C SER A 77 14.62 -8.51 2.50
N TRP A 78 14.45 -9.46 3.38
CA TRP A 78 14.53 -9.20 4.81
C TRP A 78 15.97 -8.90 5.24
N GLN A 79 16.92 -9.52 4.59
CA GLN A 79 18.32 -9.31 4.88
C GLN A 79 18.76 -7.89 4.54
N GLU A 80 18.28 -7.40 3.41
CA GLU A 80 18.65 -6.07 2.95
C GLU A 80 17.70 -4.99 3.46
N SER A 81 16.61 -5.40 4.07
CA SER A 81 15.53 -4.49 4.48
C SER A 81 15.05 -3.65 3.29
N ARG A 82 14.77 -4.35 2.19
CA ARG A 82 14.32 -3.70 0.96
C ARG A 82 13.10 -4.39 0.39
N VAL A 83 12.24 -3.57 -0.19
CA VAL A 83 11.07 -4.04 -0.93
C VAL A 83 11.27 -3.63 -2.38
N TYR A 84 11.24 -4.61 -3.27
CA TYR A 84 11.46 -4.38 -4.69
C TYR A 84 10.13 -4.37 -5.41
N LEU A 85 9.90 -3.32 -6.19
CA LEU A 85 8.63 -3.11 -6.87
C LEU A 85 8.76 -3.37 -8.37
N ARG A 86 7.61 -3.66 -8.99
CA ARG A 86 7.52 -3.79 -10.45
C ARG A 86 7.14 -2.47 -11.12
N LEU A 87 7.39 -1.36 -10.45
CA LEU A 87 6.98 -0.04 -10.91
C LEU A 87 8.21 0.82 -11.14
N LYS A 88 8.08 1.76 -12.07
CA LYS A 88 9.09 2.78 -12.27
C LYS A 88 8.83 3.92 -11.31
N ARG A 89 9.89 4.68 -11.02
CA ARG A 89 9.79 5.82 -10.11
C ARG A 89 8.77 6.84 -10.60
N GLU A 90 8.70 7.05 -11.89
CA GLU A 90 7.76 8.00 -12.46
C GLU A 90 6.31 7.65 -12.13
N THR A 91 5.98 6.37 -12.22
CA THR A 91 4.64 5.92 -11.91
C THR A 91 4.28 6.23 -10.46
N ILE A 92 5.21 5.98 -9.56
CA ILE A 92 4.99 6.25 -8.15
C ILE A 92 4.89 7.75 -7.89
N GLN A 93 5.71 8.51 -8.58
CA GLN A 93 5.73 9.96 -8.42
C GLN A 93 4.40 10.59 -8.80
N LYS A 94 3.73 10.02 -9.78
CA LYS A 94 2.44 10.53 -10.26
C LYS A 94 1.25 9.97 -9.52
N SER A 95 1.48 9.11 -8.55
CA SER A 95 0.39 8.53 -7.77
C SER A 95 -0.29 9.61 -6.93
N PRO A 96 -1.59 9.45 -6.67
CA PRO A 96 -2.28 10.37 -5.76
C PRO A 96 -1.58 10.39 -4.41
N GLU A 97 -1.50 11.56 -3.82
CA GLU A 97 -0.87 11.72 -2.52
C GLU A 97 -1.76 11.12 -1.44
N TYR A 98 -1.15 10.42 -0.50
CA TYR A 98 -1.82 9.95 0.68
C TYR A 98 -1.44 10.85 1.85
N SER A 99 -2.43 11.27 2.65
CA SER A 99 -2.13 12.03 3.86
C SER A 99 -2.81 11.36 5.03
N GLU A 100 -2.23 11.55 6.19
CA GLU A 100 -2.77 11.01 7.42
C GLU A 100 -4.21 11.50 7.62
N GLY A 101 -5.09 10.57 7.98
CA GLY A 101 -6.49 10.91 8.15
C GLY A 101 -7.31 10.83 6.88
N LEU A 102 -6.67 10.62 5.74
CA LEU A 102 -7.40 10.42 4.50
C LEU A 102 -8.14 9.10 4.56
N LEU A 103 -9.42 9.13 4.18
CA LEU A 103 -10.20 7.90 4.15
C LEU A 103 -9.78 7.04 2.98
N ILE A 104 -9.53 5.76 3.25
CA ILE A 104 -9.24 4.83 2.19
C ILE A 104 -10.57 4.20 1.78
N THR A 105 -11.23 4.87 0.86
CA THR A 105 -12.54 4.46 0.37
C THR A 105 -12.38 3.55 -0.84
N ARG A 106 -13.47 2.89 -1.21
CA ARG A 106 -13.46 2.08 -2.41
C ARG A 106 -13.17 2.91 -3.66
N ASP A 107 -13.63 4.16 -3.67
CA ASP A 107 -13.34 5.07 -4.78
C ASP A 107 -11.84 5.36 -4.88
N LEU A 108 -11.19 5.59 -3.75
CA LEU A 108 -9.76 5.81 -3.74
C LEU A 108 -9.02 4.56 -4.19
N GLU A 109 -9.45 3.40 -3.72
CA GLU A 109 -8.83 2.15 -4.14
C GLU A 109 -8.96 1.94 -5.65
N ALA A 110 -10.14 2.23 -6.19
CA ALA A 110 -10.35 2.09 -7.63
C ALA A 110 -9.41 3.02 -8.40
N LYS A 111 -9.25 4.24 -7.91
CA LYS A 111 -8.34 5.19 -8.53
C LYS A 111 -6.91 4.70 -8.50
N LEU A 112 -6.48 4.15 -7.37
CA LEU A 112 -5.14 3.62 -7.22
C LEU A 112 -4.89 2.44 -8.16
N HIS A 113 -5.85 1.53 -8.24
CA HIS A 113 -5.68 0.36 -9.08
C HIS A 113 -5.63 0.74 -10.56
N ARG A 114 -6.39 1.74 -10.96
CA ARG A 114 -6.29 2.24 -12.33
C ARG A 114 -4.93 2.89 -12.57
N HIS A 115 -4.45 3.65 -11.60
CA HIS A 115 -3.15 4.32 -11.74
C HIS A 115 -2.02 3.33 -11.90
N TYR A 116 -2.05 2.24 -11.12
CA TYR A 116 -1.00 1.22 -11.16
C TYR A 116 -1.30 0.12 -12.16
N ASP A 117 -2.38 0.25 -12.92
CA ASP A 117 -2.78 -0.74 -13.93
C ASP A 117 -2.97 -2.11 -13.31
N LEU A 118 -3.71 -2.16 -12.23
CA LEU A 118 -3.97 -3.38 -11.50
C LEU A 118 -5.44 -3.73 -11.53
N GLU A 119 -5.72 -5.03 -11.46
CA GLU A 119 -7.09 -5.50 -11.29
C GLU A 119 -7.57 -5.18 -9.90
N GLU A 120 -8.84 -4.81 -9.80
CA GLU A 120 -9.45 -4.52 -8.51
C GLU A 120 -9.73 -5.84 -7.80
N TYR A 121 -9.12 -6.04 -6.65
CA TYR A 121 -9.18 -7.32 -5.96
C TYR A 121 -10.61 -7.69 -5.54
N TRP A 122 -11.44 -6.71 -5.26
CA TRP A 122 -12.84 -6.98 -4.89
C TRP A 122 -13.66 -7.45 -6.08
N GLN A 123 -13.29 -7.10 -7.28
CA GLN A 123 -13.95 -7.61 -8.48
C GLN A 123 -13.70 -9.10 -8.65
N GLU A 124 -12.49 -9.51 -8.36
CA GLU A 124 -12.12 -10.92 -8.38
C GLU A 124 -12.98 -11.72 -7.43
N ALA A 125 -13.16 -11.20 -6.21
CA ALA A 125 -13.98 -11.87 -5.21
C ALA A 125 -15.43 -11.99 -5.67
N LEU A 126 -15.97 -10.96 -6.31
CA LEU A 126 -17.32 -10.99 -6.82
C LEU A 126 -17.47 -12.00 -7.96
N ALA A 127 -16.50 -12.00 -8.87
CA ALA A 127 -16.54 -12.95 -9.98
C ALA A 127 -16.51 -14.38 -9.48
N ASN A 128 -15.67 -14.66 -8.50
CA ASN A 128 -15.57 -16.01 -7.92
C ASN A 128 -16.86 -16.41 -7.23
N ALA A 129 -17.50 -15.48 -6.57
CA ALA A 129 -18.76 -15.76 -5.90
C ALA A 129 -19.86 -16.06 -6.92
N GLN A 130 -19.83 -15.41 -8.07
CA GLN A 130 -20.88 -15.59 -9.07
C GLN A 130 -20.73 -16.85 -9.91
N THR A 131 -19.53 -17.38 -9.97
CA THR A 131 -19.31 -18.57 -10.78
C THR A 131 -19.70 -19.86 -10.09
N ARG A 132 -20.16 -19.78 -8.87
CA ARG A 132 -20.59 -20.97 -8.15
C ARG A 132 -22.07 -21.26 -8.35
#